data_145f109c99b9aacfc764987e461aa483
#
_entry.id   145f109c99b9aacfc764987e461aa483
#
_cell.length_a   1.000
_cell.length_b   1.000
_cell.length_c   1.000
_cell.angle_alpha   90.00
_cell.angle_beta   90.00
_cell.angle_gamma   90.00
#
_symmetry.space_group_name_H-M   'P 1'
#
loop_
_entity.id
_entity.type
_entity.pdbx_description
1 polymer ?
#
loop_
_entity_poly.entity_id
_entity_poly.type
_entity_poly.pdbx_seq_one_letter_code
_entity_poly.pdbx_strand_id
1 'polypeptide(L)'
;YKYWKDMDMDNIVSDMSAPNDSTFVFQLKRANAPFLSNLAMNFCAAVSPAAVEKYGSDFFKHPVGTGPFRFVEWRKDERIVLDRNENYWSKPAPLKRLIFKPIQEASVRFLELKQGTAQGMDNINPEYIEQIRNNPDLQLLTQPGMNVGYLAMNMDKPPFNKVLVRHALNHAINKQALVDNFYQGLALKAKNPIPPTVWSYNDQVQGYEYDPQRARELLTEAGLSDGFETELWAMPVPRPYMPQPDKIAQAIQADLEKIGVRSKIVQWEWGTYLDKVSQGEHTVALLGWTGDNGDPDNFLYVLLDK
;
A
#
# COMPACT_ATOMS: atom_id res chain seq x y z
N TYR A 1 -5.98 -6.53 -20.46
CA TYR A 1 -5.43 -6.78 -19.12
C TYR A 1 -5.41 -5.48 -18.33
N LYS A 2 -5.98 -5.46 -17.10
CA LYS A 2 -6.22 -4.21 -16.34
C LYS A 2 -4.92 -3.44 -16.09
N TYR A 3 -3.91 -4.08 -15.51
CA TYR A 3 -2.64 -3.42 -15.16
C TYR A 3 -1.86 -2.87 -16.36
N TRP A 4 -2.00 -3.47 -17.53
CA TRP A 4 -1.45 -2.93 -18.77
C TRP A 4 -2.02 -1.53 -19.09
N LYS A 5 -3.32 -1.36 -18.86
CA LYS A 5 -4.02 -0.06 -19.03
C LYS A 5 -3.69 0.91 -17.91
N ASP A 6 -3.68 0.43 -16.66
CA ASP A 6 -3.37 1.26 -15.49
C ASP A 6 -1.95 1.85 -15.55
N MET A 7 -1.00 1.15 -16.22
CA MET A 7 0.36 1.63 -16.48
C MET A 7 0.52 2.39 -17.79
N ASP A 8 -0.57 2.70 -18.47
CA ASP A 8 -0.57 3.41 -19.75
C ASP A 8 0.27 2.75 -20.87
N MET A 9 0.45 1.43 -20.81
CA MET A 9 1.31 0.70 -21.74
C MET A 9 0.86 0.81 -23.19
N ASP A 10 -0.44 0.97 -23.46
CA ASP A 10 -0.97 1.19 -24.81
C ASP A 10 -0.43 2.49 -25.44
N ASN A 11 -0.11 3.50 -24.62
CA ASN A 11 0.47 4.76 -25.07
C ASN A 11 1.99 4.76 -25.08
N ILE A 12 2.62 3.81 -24.39
CA ILE A 12 4.09 3.68 -24.30
C ILE A 12 4.62 2.75 -25.36
N VAL A 13 4.03 1.56 -25.54
CA VAL A 13 4.49 0.52 -26.44
C VAL A 13 3.87 0.70 -27.84
N SER A 14 4.71 0.75 -28.89
CA SER A 14 4.26 0.79 -30.27
C SER A 14 4.17 -0.59 -30.93
N ASP A 15 5.09 -1.49 -30.56
CA ASP A 15 5.15 -2.84 -31.12
C ASP A 15 5.84 -3.82 -30.16
N MET A 16 5.50 -5.09 -30.29
CA MET A 16 6.12 -6.21 -29.58
C MET A 16 6.39 -7.34 -30.55
N SER A 17 7.63 -7.83 -30.58
CA SER A 17 8.03 -8.91 -31.50
C SER A 17 9.00 -9.90 -30.86
N ALA A 18 9.01 -11.11 -31.38
CA ALA A 18 9.95 -12.15 -31.00
C ALA A 18 10.71 -12.61 -32.28
N PRO A 19 11.82 -11.94 -32.65
CA PRO A 19 12.56 -12.25 -33.89
C PRO A 19 13.22 -13.63 -33.89
N ASN A 20 13.39 -14.24 -32.72
CA ASN A 20 13.88 -15.60 -32.53
C ASN A 20 13.47 -16.13 -31.12
N ASP A 21 13.81 -17.40 -30.84
CA ASP A 21 13.40 -18.11 -29.62
C ASP A 21 13.98 -17.54 -28.30
N SER A 22 14.97 -16.67 -28.39
CA SER A 22 15.67 -16.12 -27.20
C SER A 22 15.61 -14.60 -27.07
N THR A 23 14.91 -13.92 -28.01
CA THR A 23 14.84 -12.47 -28.05
C THR A 23 13.41 -12.01 -28.11
N PHE A 24 13.02 -11.14 -27.16
CA PHE A 24 11.76 -10.43 -27.18
C PHE A 24 12.02 -8.92 -27.22
N VAL A 25 11.38 -8.21 -28.13
CA VAL A 25 11.63 -6.79 -28.38
C VAL A 25 10.36 -5.99 -28.09
N PHE A 26 10.50 -4.98 -27.25
CA PHE A 26 9.52 -3.91 -27.09
C PHE A 26 10.00 -2.69 -27.87
N GLN A 27 9.19 -2.20 -28.77
CA GLN A 27 9.41 -0.92 -29.43
C GLN A 27 8.55 0.14 -28.74
N LEU A 28 9.19 1.17 -28.20
CA LEU A 28 8.49 2.23 -27.50
C LEU A 28 8.21 3.40 -28.45
N LYS A 29 7.05 4.06 -28.29
CA LYS A 29 6.68 5.28 -29.02
C LYS A 29 7.57 6.46 -28.63
N ARG A 30 8.05 6.46 -27.37
CA ARG A 30 8.97 7.46 -26.80
C ARG A 30 9.75 6.84 -25.65
N ALA A 31 10.86 7.46 -25.26
CA ALA A 31 11.59 7.06 -24.05
C ALA A 31 10.65 7.15 -22.84
N ASN A 32 10.63 6.10 -22.02
CA ASN A 32 9.83 6.01 -20.81
C ASN A 32 10.70 5.49 -19.68
N ALA A 33 11.00 6.34 -18.69
CA ALA A 33 11.93 6.02 -17.61
C ALA A 33 11.47 4.84 -16.74
N PRO A 34 10.18 4.74 -16.31
CA PRO A 34 9.71 3.64 -15.47
C PRO A 34 9.46 2.32 -16.21
N PHE A 35 9.65 2.26 -17.54
CA PHE A 35 9.27 1.09 -18.34
C PHE A 35 9.86 -0.22 -17.84
N LEU A 36 11.18 -0.27 -17.55
CA LEU A 36 11.82 -1.47 -17.04
C LEU A 36 11.38 -1.82 -15.61
N SER A 37 11.16 -0.83 -14.78
CA SER A 37 10.63 -1.02 -13.43
C SER A 37 9.20 -1.59 -13.49
N ASN A 38 8.39 -1.14 -14.43
CA ASN A 38 7.05 -1.67 -14.67
C ASN A 38 7.09 -3.13 -15.15
N LEU A 39 8.02 -3.49 -16.03
CA LEU A 39 8.21 -4.89 -16.46
C LEU A 39 8.73 -5.80 -15.35
N ALA A 40 9.38 -5.26 -14.32
CA ALA A 40 9.86 -6.03 -13.17
C ALA A 40 8.75 -6.38 -12.17
N MET A 41 7.56 -5.81 -12.31
CA MET A 41 6.43 -6.14 -11.44
C MET A 41 5.93 -7.57 -11.67
N ASN A 42 5.48 -8.22 -10.60
CA ASN A 42 5.09 -9.63 -10.62
C ASN A 42 3.93 -9.96 -11.59
N PHE A 43 3.05 -9.01 -11.88
CA PHE A 43 1.98 -9.19 -12.88
C PHE A 43 2.45 -9.05 -14.34
N CYS A 44 3.70 -8.66 -14.58
CA CYS A 44 4.38 -8.73 -15.88
C CYS A 44 5.20 -10.01 -16.04
N ALA A 45 5.13 -10.94 -15.09
CA ALA A 45 5.89 -12.20 -15.16
C ALA A 45 5.50 -13.02 -16.39
N ALA A 46 6.51 -13.60 -17.05
CA ALA A 46 6.30 -14.50 -18.17
C ALA A 46 5.61 -15.79 -17.69
N VAL A 47 4.56 -16.20 -18.36
CA VAL A 47 3.77 -17.39 -18.05
C VAL A 47 3.81 -18.39 -19.19
N SER A 48 3.48 -19.67 -18.92
CA SER A 48 3.43 -20.71 -19.93
C SER A 48 2.29 -20.48 -20.93
N PRO A 49 2.54 -20.27 -22.24
CA PRO A 49 1.48 -20.13 -23.24
C PRO A 49 0.54 -21.34 -23.27
N ALA A 50 1.09 -22.56 -23.20
CA ALA A 50 0.29 -23.79 -23.18
C ALA A 50 -0.63 -23.89 -21.95
N ALA A 51 -0.20 -23.39 -20.79
CA ALA A 51 -1.04 -23.36 -19.62
C ALA A 51 -2.15 -22.30 -19.71
N VAL A 52 -1.84 -21.14 -20.28
CA VAL A 52 -2.84 -20.09 -20.53
C VAL A 52 -3.88 -20.56 -21.54
N GLU A 53 -3.47 -21.22 -22.62
CA GLU A 53 -4.36 -21.79 -23.63
C GLU A 53 -5.26 -22.89 -23.02
N LYS A 54 -4.67 -23.77 -22.20
CA LYS A 54 -5.39 -24.88 -21.57
C LYS A 54 -6.43 -24.42 -20.54
N TYR A 55 -6.08 -23.44 -19.70
CA TYR A 55 -6.89 -23.08 -18.53
C TYR A 55 -7.67 -21.77 -18.72
N GLY A 56 -7.32 -20.94 -19.70
CA GLY A 56 -8.00 -19.68 -19.98
C GLY A 56 -8.16 -18.80 -18.75
N SER A 57 -9.39 -18.42 -18.43
CA SER A 57 -9.71 -17.61 -17.25
C SER A 57 -9.39 -18.29 -15.91
N ASP A 58 -9.24 -19.61 -15.89
CA ASP A 58 -8.89 -20.37 -14.69
C ASP A 58 -7.36 -20.55 -14.49
N PHE A 59 -6.53 -19.95 -15.35
CA PHE A 59 -5.08 -20.03 -15.23
C PHE A 59 -4.57 -19.64 -13.84
N PHE A 60 -5.19 -18.66 -13.19
CA PHE A 60 -4.82 -18.22 -11.83
C PHE A 60 -4.92 -19.34 -10.78
N LYS A 61 -5.73 -20.39 -11.03
CA LYS A 61 -5.81 -21.61 -10.18
C LYS A 61 -4.76 -22.65 -10.53
N HIS A 62 -4.10 -22.51 -11.68
CA HIS A 62 -3.14 -23.44 -12.24
C HIS A 62 -1.87 -22.73 -12.72
N PRO A 63 -1.23 -21.90 -11.88
CA PRO A 63 -0.08 -21.12 -12.32
C PRO A 63 1.08 -22.02 -12.71
N VAL A 64 1.70 -21.74 -13.85
CA VAL A 64 2.91 -22.40 -14.36
C VAL A 64 3.95 -21.35 -14.64
N GLY A 65 5.07 -21.44 -13.95
CA GLY A 65 6.19 -20.49 -14.08
C GLY A 65 7.54 -21.19 -13.91
N THR A 66 8.62 -20.40 -13.92
CA THR A 66 10.00 -20.86 -13.84
C THR A 66 10.65 -20.62 -12.48
N GLY A 67 9.87 -20.32 -11.46
CA GLY A 67 10.31 -19.98 -10.11
C GLY A 67 10.91 -21.14 -9.30
N PRO A 68 11.47 -20.86 -8.12
CA PRO A 68 12.08 -21.85 -7.23
C PRO A 68 11.09 -22.79 -6.56
N PHE A 69 9.81 -22.50 -6.64
CA PHE A 69 8.73 -23.36 -6.15
C PHE A 69 7.71 -23.61 -7.24
N ARG A 70 7.04 -24.77 -7.15
CA ARG A 70 5.95 -25.18 -8.04
C ARG A 70 4.65 -25.23 -7.25
N PHE A 71 3.59 -24.74 -7.88
CA PHE A 71 2.23 -24.81 -7.33
C PHE A 71 1.76 -26.27 -7.17
N VAL A 72 1.14 -26.57 -6.03
CA VAL A 72 0.56 -27.88 -5.73
C VAL A 72 -0.94 -27.78 -5.59
N GLU A 73 -1.44 -26.95 -4.67
CA GLU A 73 -2.87 -26.75 -4.46
C GLU A 73 -3.18 -25.35 -3.93
N TRP A 74 -4.38 -24.89 -4.22
CA TRP A 74 -5.00 -23.76 -3.56
C TRP A 74 -6.40 -24.16 -3.07
N ARG A 75 -6.57 -24.16 -1.76
CA ARG A 75 -7.87 -24.25 -1.11
C ARG A 75 -8.25 -22.86 -0.64
N LYS A 76 -9.28 -22.30 -1.27
CA LYS A 76 -9.74 -20.96 -0.96
C LYS A 76 -10.01 -20.83 0.53
N ASP A 77 -9.56 -19.73 1.13
CA ASP A 77 -9.69 -19.38 2.56
C ASP A 77 -9.04 -20.37 3.54
N GLU A 78 -8.36 -21.41 3.05
CA GLU A 78 -7.68 -22.42 3.88
C GLU A 78 -6.16 -22.34 3.72
N ARG A 79 -5.63 -22.57 2.49
CA ARG A 79 -4.18 -22.59 2.26
C ARG A 79 -3.80 -22.56 0.78
N ILE A 80 -2.57 -22.13 0.54
CA ILE A 80 -1.84 -22.38 -0.72
C ILE A 80 -0.61 -23.21 -0.40
N VAL A 81 -0.38 -24.28 -1.17
CA VAL A 81 0.77 -25.18 -1.01
C VAL A 81 1.65 -25.09 -2.24
N LEU A 82 2.94 -24.89 -2.01
CA LEU A 82 3.98 -24.90 -3.01
C LEU A 82 5.08 -25.91 -2.63
N ASP A 83 5.53 -26.71 -3.59
CA ASP A 83 6.69 -27.58 -3.44
C ASP A 83 7.91 -27.01 -4.14
N ARG A 84 9.10 -27.29 -3.61
CA ARG A 84 10.36 -26.90 -4.23
C ARG A 84 10.44 -27.41 -5.67
N ASN A 85 10.88 -26.53 -6.57
CA ASN A 85 11.19 -26.88 -7.93
C ASN A 85 12.62 -27.46 -7.99
N GLU A 86 12.74 -28.78 -8.07
CA GLU A 86 14.03 -29.46 -8.13
C GLU A 86 14.80 -29.16 -9.44
N ASN A 87 14.08 -28.72 -10.48
CA ASN A 87 14.64 -28.33 -11.78
C ASN A 87 14.76 -26.81 -11.92
N TYR A 88 14.85 -26.09 -10.80
CA TYR A 88 15.04 -24.63 -10.86
C TYR A 88 16.36 -24.29 -11.53
N TRP A 89 16.34 -23.31 -12.42
CA TRP A 89 17.48 -22.90 -13.24
C TRP A 89 18.65 -22.27 -12.45
N SER A 90 18.43 -21.92 -11.20
CA SER A 90 19.43 -21.41 -10.27
C SER A 90 19.55 -22.32 -9.05
N LYS A 91 20.13 -21.84 -7.95
CA LYS A 91 20.27 -22.61 -6.71
C LYS A 91 18.91 -23.02 -6.16
N PRO A 92 18.66 -24.31 -5.94
CA PRO A 92 17.40 -24.78 -5.36
C PRO A 92 17.10 -24.13 -4.00
N ALA A 93 15.83 -23.88 -3.73
CA ALA A 93 15.40 -23.35 -2.44
C ALA A 93 15.76 -24.31 -1.29
N PRO A 94 16.15 -23.83 -0.09
CA PRO A 94 16.46 -24.69 1.04
C PRO A 94 15.23 -25.42 1.59
N LEU A 95 14.05 -24.78 1.53
CA LEU A 95 12.78 -25.37 1.96
C LEU A 95 12.22 -26.31 0.90
N LYS A 96 11.71 -27.47 1.32
CA LYS A 96 11.06 -28.44 0.42
C LYS A 96 9.63 -28.06 0.09
N ARG A 97 8.95 -27.39 1.02
CA ARG A 97 7.54 -27.01 0.91
C ARG A 97 7.26 -25.70 1.60
N LEU A 98 6.39 -24.88 1.01
CA LEU A 98 5.81 -23.69 1.61
C LEU A 98 4.29 -23.87 1.71
N ILE A 99 3.72 -23.46 2.84
CA ILE A 99 2.28 -23.46 3.07
C ILE A 99 1.89 -22.05 3.53
N PHE A 100 1.12 -21.35 2.72
CA PHE A 100 0.55 -20.07 3.10
C PHE A 100 -0.86 -20.25 3.65
N LYS A 101 -1.11 -19.79 4.87
CA LYS A 101 -2.40 -19.84 5.56
C LYS A 101 -2.98 -18.42 5.65
N PRO A 102 -4.11 -18.11 5.00
CA PRO A 102 -4.76 -16.81 5.09
C PRO A 102 -5.53 -16.70 6.41
N ILE A 103 -4.89 -16.23 7.45
CA ILE A 103 -5.51 -15.99 8.76
C ILE A 103 -5.75 -14.47 8.90
N GLN A 104 -7.01 -14.05 8.91
CA GLN A 104 -7.38 -12.62 8.93
C GLN A 104 -7.01 -11.94 10.25
N GLU A 105 -7.27 -12.60 11.38
CA GLU A 105 -7.05 -12.04 12.70
C GLU A 105 -5.57 -12.04 13.09
N ALA A 106 -5.00 -10.85 13.33
CA ALA A 106 -3.58 -10.68 13.69
C ALA A 106 -3.20 -11.40 14.99
N SER A 107 -4.12 -11.44 15.96
CA SER A 107 -3.94 -12.15 17.22
C SER A 107 -3.80 -13.67 17.02
N VAL A 108 -4.60 -14.24 16.12
CA VAL A 108 -4.55 -15.66 15.78
C VAL A 108 -3.23 -15.99 15.05
N ARG A 109 -2.81 -15.14 14.08
CA ARG A 109 -1.50 -15.31 13.41
C ARG A 109 -0.36 -15.31 14.41
N PHE A 110 -0.37 -14.36 15.34
CA PHE A 110 0.65 -14.27 16.39
C PHE A 110 0.66 -15.48 17.32
N LEU A 111 -0.52 -15.99 17.70
CA LEU A 111 -0.64 -17.19 18.51
C LEU A 111 -0.07 -18.44 17.79
N GLU A 112 -0.39 -18.62 16.49
CA GLU A 112 0.17 -19.72 15.69
C GLU A 112 1.70 -19.64 15.61
N LEU A 113 2.27 -18.44 15.47
CA LEU A 113 3.72 -18.25 15.51
C LEU A 113 4.29 -18.62 16.86
N LYS A 114 3.70 -18.15 17.96
CA LYS A 114 4.17 -18.47 19.34
C LYS A 114 4.11 -19.97 19.66
N GLN A 115 3.13 -20.68 19.11
CA GLN A 115 2.99 -22.12 19.31
C GLN A 115 3.86 -22.95 18.37
N GLY A 116 4.56 -22.31 17.39
CA GLY A 116 5.35 -23.00 16.38
C GLY A 116 4.54 -23.73 15.32
N THR A 117 3.23 -23.55 15.28
CA THR A 117 2.36 -24.08 14.21
C THR A 117 2.49 -23.32 12.91
N ALA A 118 2.96 -22.06 12.98
CA ALA A 118 3.48 -21.29 11.87
C ALA A 118 4.94 -20.92 12.13
N GLN A 119 5.80 -20.92 11.10
CA GLN A 119 7.22 -20.60 11.18
C GLN A 119 7.52 -19.15 10.78
N GLY A 120 6.53 -18.42 10.31
CA GLY A 120 6.63 -17.01 9.96
C GLY A 120 5.26 -16.36 9.83
N MET A 121 5.20 -15.07 10.04
CA MET A 121 4.03 -14.24 9.78
C MET A 121 4.45 -12.88 9.26
N ASP A 122 3.58 -12.26 8.51
CA ASP A 122 3.67 -10.88 8.05
C ASP A 122 2.54 -10.01 8.66
N ASN A 123 2.53 -8.73 8.34
CA ASN A 123 1.54 -7.77 8.82
C ASN A 123 1.34 -7.83 10.34
N ILE A 124 2.46 -7.74 11.06
CA ILE A 124 2.49 -7.79 12.52
C ILE A 124 1.80 -6.54 13.07
N ASN A 125 0.81 -6.72 13.97
CA ASN A 125 0.28 -5.60 14.73
C ASN A 125 1.41 -5.04 15.61
N PRO A 126 1.69 -3.73 15.57
CA PRO A 126 2.74 -3.11 16.39
C PRO A 126 2.70 -3.46 17.88
N GLU A 127 1.54 -3.68 18.46
CA GLU A 127 1.37 -4.08 19.88
C GLU A 127 2.04 -5.43 20.24
N TYR A 128 2.39 -6.28 19.27
CA TYR A 128 3.10 -7.55 19.51
C TYR A 128 4.62 -7.43 19.42
N ILE A 129 5.16 -6.31 18.95
CA ILE A 129 6.59 -6.13 18.66
C ILE A 129 7.45 -6.37 19.90
N GLU A 130 7.09 -5.79 21.04
CA GLU A 130 7.82 -5.98 22.28
C GLU A 130 7.77 -7.45 22.77
N GLN A 131 6.64 -8.13 22.56
CA GLN A 131 6.53 -9.55 22.90
C GLN A 131 7.44 -10.41 22.02
N ILE A 132 7.57 -10.06 20.72
CA ILE A 132 8.45 -10.75 19.78
C ILE A 132 9.92 -10.50 20.14
N ARG A 133 10.31 -9.25 20.42
CA ARG A 133 11.68 -8.87 20.80
C ARG A 133 12.17 -9.56 22.07
N ASN A 134 11.26 -9.75 23.02
CA ASN A 134 11.56 -10.35 24.32
C ASN A 134 11.45 -11.89 24.32
N ASN A 135 11.03 -12.52 23.22
CA ASN A 135 10.93 -13.97 23.11
C ASN A 135 12.17 -14.54 22.41
N PRO A 136 13.00 -15.36 23.07
CA PRO A 136 14.23 -15.91 22.50
C PRO A 136 13.98 -16.88 21.33
N ASP A 137 12.77 -17.43 21.18
CA ASP A 137 12.41 -18.36 20.11
C ASP A 137 11.89 -17.65 18.86
N LEU A 138 11.73 -16.32 18.91
CA LEU A 138 11.21 -15.51 17.80
C LEU A 138 12.25 -14.51 17.31
N GLN A 139 12.20 -14.21 16.02
CA GLN A 139 13.03 -13.19 15.39
C GLN A 139 12.14 -12.15 14.71
N LEU A 140 12.33 -10.88 15.04
CA LEU A 140 11.72 -9.76 14.32
C LEU A 140 12.64 -9.34 13.17
N LEU A 141 12.20 -9.55 11.95
CA LEU A 141 12.87 -9.07 10.74
C LEU A 141 12.23 -7.75 10.30
N THR A 142 13.03 -6.71 10.19
CA THR A 142 12.58 -5.39 9.72
C THR A 142 13.44 -4.93 8.56
N GLN A 143 12.79 -4.28 7.60
CA GLN A 143 13.46 -3.61 6.49
C GLN A 143 12.74 -2.31 6.16
N PRO A 144 13.44 -1.30 5.66
CA PRO A 144 12.79 -0.10 5.15
C PRO A 144 11.79 -0.45 4.05
N GLY A 145 10.54 -0.01 4.22
CA GLY A 145 9.45 -0.34 3.30
C GLY A 145 9.17 0.78 2.29
N MET A 146 8.44 0.43 1.24
CA MET A 146 7.93 1.38 0.25
C MET A 146 6.46 1.72 0.54
N ASN A 147 6.15 2.09 1.79
CA ASN A 147 4.80 2.37 2.21
C ASN A 147 4.62 3.85 2.57
N VAL A 148 3.51 4.45 2.15
CA VAL A 148 3.08 5.78 2.60
C VAL A 148 1.61 5.72 2.99
N GLY A 149 1.30 6.03 4.26
CA GLY A 149 -0.07 6.26 4.72
C GLY A 149 -0.40 7.75 4.60
N TYR A 150 -1.59 8.09 4.16
CA TYR A 150 -2.01 9.46 3.95
C TYR A 150 -3.50 9.69 4.22
N LEU A 151 -3.83 10.95 4.41
CA LEU A 151 -5.20 11.46 4.42
C LEU A 151 -5.46 12.09 3.04
N ALA A 152 -6.28 11.44 2.23
CA ALA A 152 -6.72 11.97 0.94
C ALA A 152 -7.83 13.01 1.16
N MET A 153 -7.73 14.14 0.48
CA MET A 153 -8.72 15.21 0.48
C MET A 153 -9.25 15.38 -0.94
N ASN A 154 -10.55 15.23 -1.13
CA ASN A 154 -11.17 15.39 -2.44
C ASN A 154 -11.27 16.88 -2.81
N MET A 155 -10.43 17.32 -3.72
CA MET A 155 -10.35 18.74 -4.13
C MET A 155 -11.57 19.22 -4.93
N ASP A 156 -12.38 18.32 -5.46
CA ASP A 156 -13.62 18.68 -6.16
C ASP A 156 -14.78 18.97 -5.19
N LYS A 157 -14.58 18.67 -3.91
CA LYS A 157 -15.61 18.90 -2.87
C LYS A 157 -15.21 20.06 -1.94
N PRO A 158 -16.04 21.12 -1.85
CA PRO A 158 -15.81 22.15 -0.85
C PRO A 158 -15.88 21.60 0.58
N PRO A 159 -15.06 22.12 1.53
CA PRO A 159 -14.14 23.24 1.33
C PRO A 159 -12.72 22.82 0.89
N PHE A 160 -12.48 21.54 0.53
CA PHE A 160 -11.15 20.99 0.23
C PHE A 160 -10.56 21.50 -1.10
N ASN A 161 -11.38 22.14 -1.94
CA ASN A 161 -10.92 22.89 -3.10
C ASN A 161 -10.07 24.12 -2.74
N LYS A 162 -10.18 24.65 -1.50
CA LYS A 162 -9.38 25.75 -0.98
C LYS A 162 -8.03 25.24 -0.47
N VAL A 163 -6.92 25.76 -1.01
CA VAL A 163 -5.57 25.36 -0.57
C VAL A 163 -5.31 25.64 0.89
N LEU A 164 -5.84 26.76 1.42
CA LEU A 164 -5.69 27.14 2.83
C LEU A 164 -6.31 26.12 3.78
N VAL A 165 -7.43 25.51 3.39
CA VAL A 165 -8.05 24.42 4.18
C VAL A 165 -7.15 23.18 4.22
N ARG A 166 -6.58 22.79 3.08
CA ARG A 166 -5.66 21.64 3.03
C ARG A 166 -4.38 21.90 3.85
N HIS A 167 -3.85 23.11 3.84
CA HIS A 167 -2.74 23.50 4.72
C HIS A 167 -3.16 23.47 6.19
N ALA A 168 -4.35 23.98 6.53
CA ALA A 168 -4.85 23.95 7.89
C ALA A 168 -4.92 22.52 8.45
N LEU A 169 -5.44 21.56 7.68
CA LEU A 169 -5.49 20.15 8.10
C LEU A 169 -4.07 19.57 8.28
N ASN A 170 -3.13 19.94 7.45
CA ASN A 170 -1.74 19.50 7.60
C ASN A 170 -1.08 20.01 8.89
N HIS A 171 -1.41 21.22 9.34
CA HIS A 171 -0.95 21.77 10.63
C HIS A 171 -1.76 21.24 11.82
N ALA A 172 -3.02 20.87 11.61
CA ALA A 172 -3.89 20.40 12.67
C ALA A 172 -3.58 19.00 13.17
N ILE A 173 -3.10 18.10 12.27
CA ILE A 173 -2.89 16.68 12.60
C ILE A 173 -1.50 16.47 13.17
N ASN A 174 -1.43 15.95 14.40
CA ASN A 174 -0.18 15.60 15.06
C ASN A 174 0.40 14.28 14.51
N LYS A 175 1.04 14.36 13.34
CA LYS A 175 1.63 13.21 12.66
C LYS A 175 2.67 12.47 13.50
N GLN A 176 3.45 13.19 14.32
CA GLN A 176 4.42 12.56 15.22
C GLN A 176 3.73 11.71 16.28
N ALA A 177 2.68 12.22 16.92
CA ALA A 177 1.91 11.45 17.90
C ALA A 177 1.25 10.21 17.28
N LEU A 178 0.81 10.27 16.01
CA LEU A 178 0.31 9.09 15.30
C LEU A 178 1.40 8.04 15.12
N VAL A 179 2.61 8.45 14.70
CA VAL A 179 3.76 7.55 14.54
C VAL A 179 4.15 6.90 15.86
N ASP A 180 4.28 7.69 16.92
CA ASP A 180 4.71 7.22 18.23
C ASP A 180 3.72 6.23 18.86
N ASN A 181 2.42 6.52 18.74
CA ASN A 181 1.39 5.72 19.41
C ASN A 181 0.97 4.46 18.62
N PHE A 182 1.00 4.49 17.28
CA PHE A 182 0.41 3.41 16.49
C PHE A 182 1.42 2.56 15.72
N TYR A 183 2.69 2.99 15.61
CA TYR A 183 3.69 2.27 14.81
C TYR A 183 4.88 1.74 15.61
N GLN A 184 4.96 2.02 16.92
CA GLN A 184 6.01 1.48 17.81
C GLN A 184 7.45 1.66 17.27
N GLY A 185 7.72 2.85 16.69
CA GLY A 185 9.03 3.16 16.11
C GLY A 185 9.31 2.54 14.74
N LEU A 186 8.33 1.91 14.10
CA LEU A 186 8.48 1.30 12.76
C LEU A 186 8.03 2.20 11.62
N ALA A 187 7.77 3.48 11.87
CA ALA A 187 7.40 4.44 10.84
C ALA A 187 8.09 5.78 11.07
N LEU A 188 8.07 6.60 10.04
CA LEU A 188 8.57 7.98 10.06
C LEU A 188 7.43 8.94 9.70
N LYS A 189 7.46 10.15 10.25
CA LYS A 189 6.58 11.23 9.85
C LYS A 189 6.83 11.57 8.37
N ALA A 190 5.84 11.36 7.52
CA ALA A 190 5.95 11.66 6.10
C ALA A 190 5.93 13.17 5.84
N LYS A 191 6.78 13.61 4.92
CA LYS A 191 6.86 14.98 4.42
C LYS A 191 6.80 15.06 2.88
N ASN A 192 6.90 13.90 2.23
CA ASN A 192 6.81 13.71 0.79
C ASN A 192 5.73 12.65 0.47
N PRO A 193 5.15 12.66 -0.73
CA PRO A 193 4.24 11.61 -1.18
C PRO A 193 4.96 10.28 -1.48
N ILE A 194 6.29 10.27 -1.54
CA ILE A 194 7.12 9.07 -1.75
C ILE A 194 7.92 8.75 -0.48
N PRO A 195 8.18 7.48 -0.18
CA PRO A 195 8.99 7.09 0.99
C PRO A 195 10.49 7.28 0.75
N PRO A 196 11.30 7.39 1.84
CA PRO A 196 12.75 7.58 1.73
C PRO A 196 13.52 6.47 1.00
N THR A 197 12.91 5.31 0.83
CA THR A 197 13.49 4.15 0.12
C THR A 197 13.42 4.28 -1.40
N VAL A 198 12.61 5.19 -1.90
CA VAL A 198 12.47 5.42 -3.34
C VAL A 198 13.52 6.41 -3.81
N TRP A 199 14.23 6.10 -4.89
CA TRP A 199 15.19 7.02 -5.50
C TRP A 199 14.50 8.34 -5.87
N SER A 200 15.19 9.44 -5.91
CA SER A 200 14.67 10.82 -6.03
C SER A 200 13.93 11.37 -4.80
N TYR A 201 13.84 10.63 -3.68
CA TYR A 201 13.33 11.23 -2.44
C TYR A 201 14.14 12.48 -2.08
N ASN A 202 13.46 13.61 -1.89
CA ASN A 202 14.10 14.86 -1.53
C ASN A 202 13.98 15.12 -0.03
N ASP A 203 15.08 14.91 0.69
CA ASP A 203 15.13 15.12 2.14
C ASP A 203 15.08 16.61 2.55
N GLN A 204 15.30 17.54 1.61
CA GLN A 204 15.25 18.97 1.88
C GLN A 204 13.83 19.55 1.90
N VAL A 205 12.83 18.79 1.44
CA VAL A 205 11.42 19.19 1.56
C VAL A 205 11.05 19.36 3.02
N GLN A 206 10.52 20.53 3.36
CA GLN A 206 10.04 20.81 4.71
C GLN A 206 8.60 20.32 4.84
N GLY A 207 8.36 19.51 5.88
CA GLY A 207 7.01 19.09 6.24
C GLY A 207 6.24 20.17 7.00
N TYR A 208 4.93 20.00 7.08
CA TYR A 208 4.11 20.83 7.95
C TYR A 208 4.30 20.41 9.42
N GLU A 209 4.63 21.38 10.26
CA GLU A 209 4.70 21.16 11.71
C GLU A 209 3.30 21.16 12.33
N TYR A 210 3.12 20.42 13.42
CA TYR A 210 1.89 20.42 14.19
C TYR A 210 1.71 21.76 14.87
N ASP A 211 0.73 22.55 14.44
CA ASP A 211 0.40 23.87 14.94
C ASP A 211 -1.10 24.14 14.80
N PRO A 212 -1.91 23.73 15.80
CA PRO A 212 -3.35 23.96 15.77
C PRO A 212 -3.75 25.45 15.78
N GLN A 213 -2.87 26.36 16.26
CA GLN A 213 -3.15 27.77 16.20
C GLN A 213 -3.03 28.27 14.75
N ARG A 214 -1.94 27.94 14.09
CA ARG A 214 -1.75 28.27 12.65
C ARG A 214 -2.87 27.65 11.79
N ALA A 215 -3.30 26.44 12.12
CA ALA A 215 -4.43 25.79 11.44
C ALA A 215 -5.73 26.61 11.56
N ARG A 216 -6.07 27.14 12.74
CA ARG A 216 -7.25 28.01 12.94
C ARG A 216 -7.11 29.34 12.17
N GLU A 217 -5.93 29.94 12.15
CA GLU A 217 -5.67 31.15 11.37
C GLU A 217 -5.94 30.90 9.88
N LEU A 218 -5.42 29.81 9.33
CA LEU A 218 -5.64 29.43 7.94
C LEU A 218 -7.12 29.16 7.61
N LEU A 219 -7.88 28.57 8.54
CA LEU A 219 -9.32 28.41 8.36
C LEU A 219 -10.04 29.77 8.37
N THR A 220 -9.62 30.69 9.23
CA THR A 220 -10.17 32.06 9.27
C THR A 220 -9.86 32.80 7.96
N GLU A 221 -8.63 32.73 7.46
CA GLU A 221 -8.22 33.26 6.15
C GLU A 221 -9.03 32.65 4.99
N ALA A 222 -9.43 31.37 5.13
CA ALA A 222 -10.30 30.68 4.17
C ALA A 222 -11.79 31.06 4.28
N GLY A 223 -12.17 31.90 5.25
CA GLY A 223 -13.57 32.26 5.54
C GLY A 223 -14.34 31.17 6.28
N LEU A 224 -13.66 30.40 7.12
CA LEU A 224 -14.21 29.27 7.88
C LEU A 224 -13.82 29.36 9.36
N SER A 225 -13.94 30.54 9.97
CA SER A 225 -13.57 30.81 11.37
C SER A 225 -14.31 29.91 12.38
N ASP A 226 -15.55 29.52 12.06
CA ASP A 226 -16.38 28.64 12.91
C ASP A 226 -16.13 27.14 12.64
N GLY A 227 -15.14 26.82 11.79
CA GLY A 227 -14.89 25.47 11.31
C GLY A 227 -15.92 24.99 10.28
N PHE A 228 -16.03 23.68 10.14
CA PHE A 228 -16.99 23.04 9.23
C PHE A 228 -17.22 21.58 9.62
N GLU A 229 -18.24 20.97 9.00
CA GLU A 229 -18.53 19.55 9.15
C GLU A 229 -18.06 18.77 7.95
N THR A 230 -17.58 17.54 8.17
CA THR A 230 -17.14 16.64 7.11
C THR A 230 -17.27 15.18 7.50
N GLU A 231 -17.13 14.28 6.53
CA GLU A 231 -16.91 12.86 6.81
C GLU A 231 -15.41 12.57 6.79
N LEU A 232 -14.95 11.73 7.72
CA LEU A 232 -13.64 11.12 7.74
C LEU A 232 -13.80 9.62 7.46
N TRP A 233 -13.48 9.21 6.26
CA TRP A 233 -13.59 7.80 5.90
C TRP A 233 -12.40 7.02 6.46
N ALA A 234 -12.68 6.03 7.30
CA ALA A 234 -11.70 5.15 7.91
C ALA A 234 -11.68 3.80 7.22
N MET A 235 -10.48 3.28 6.98
CA MET A 235 -10.31 1.94 6.40
C MET A 235 -10.85 0.88 7.37
N PRO A 236 -11.61 -0.12 6.88
CA PRO A 236 -12.18 -1.18 7.73
C PRO A 236 -11.17 -2.27 8.07
N VAL A 237 -10.01 -2.27 7.44
CA VAL A 237 -8.99 -3.32 7.57
C VAL A 237 -7.60 -2.73 7.75
N PRO A 238 -6.73 -3.35 8.57
CA PRO A 238 -5.33 -2.98 8.67
C PRO A 238 -4.57 -3.15 7.34
N ARG A 239 -3.58 -2.28 7.12
CA ARG A 239 -2.63 -2.33 6.02
C ARG A 239 -1.23 -2.01 6.54
N PRO A 240 -0.15 -2.40 5.82
CA PRO A 240 1.22 -2.10 6.24
C PRO A 240 1.46 -0.62 6.52
N TYR A 241 0.83 0.26 5.74
CA TYR A 241 0.91 1.71 5.89
C TYR A 241 -0.07 2.27 6.95
N MET A 242 -0.99 1.48 7.47
CA MET A 242 -2.00 1.91 8.47
C MET A 242 -2.45 0.71 9.31
N PRO A 243 -1.66 0.32 10.33
CA PRO A 243 -1.87 -0.93 11.09
C PRO A 243 -3.08 -0.89 12.01
N GLN A 244 -3.54 0.28 12.44
CA GLN A 244 -4.67 0.48 13.34
C GLN A 244 -5.58 1.61 12.82
N PRO A 245 -6.26 1.41 11.66
CA PRO A 245 -6.97 2.50 10.97
C PRO A 245 -8.06 3.15 11.81
N ASP A 246 -8.78 2.39 12.62
CA ASP A 246 -9.85 2.92 13.49
C ASP A 246 -9.32 3.87 14.55
N LYS A 247 -8.24 3.47 15.22
CA LYS A 247 -7.60 4.29 16.26
C LYS A 247 -6.93 5.53 15.67
N ILE A 248 -6.32 5.39 14.49
CA ILE A 248 -5.72 6.51 13.75
C ILE A 248 -6.82 7.51 13.33
N ALA A 249 -7.96 7.03 12.82
CA ALA A 249 -9.09 7.89 12.48
C ALA A 249 -9.63 8.66 13.69
N GLN A 250 -9.78 8.00 14.84
CA GLN A 250 -10.21 8.64 16.09
C GLN A 250 -9.22 9.71 16.56
N ALA A 251 -7.91 9.44 16.47
CA ALA A 251 -6.88 10.41 16.83
C ALA A 251 -6.91 11.63 15.91
N ILE A 252 -7.05 11.42 14.60
CA ILE A 252 -7.21 12.50 13.62
C ILE A 252 -8.49 13.29 13.88
N GLN A 253 -9.62 12.63 14.15
CA GLN A 253 -10.86 13.27 14.49
C GLN A 253 -10.69 14.20 15.71
N ALA A 254 -10.03 13.73 16.76
CA ALA A 254 -9.76 14.53 17.95
C ALA A 254 -8.83 15.74 17.67
N ASP A 255 -7.89 15.61 16.77
CA ASP A 255 -7.03 16.72 16.35
C ASP A 255 -7.81 17.76 15.52
N LEU A 256 -8.67 17.31 14.61
CA LEU A 256 -9.51 18.19 13.79
C LEU A 256 -10.53 18.97 14.63
N GLU A 257 -11.10 18.35 15.68
CA GLU A 257 -12.01 19.02 16.61
C GLU A 257 -11.37 20.24 17.30
N LYS A 258 -10.07 20.18 17.61
CA LYS A 258 -9.33 21.30 18.23
C LYS A 258 -9.33 22.57 17.37
N ILE A 259 -9.56 22.44 16.09
CA ILE A 259 -9.59 23.57 15.13
C ILE A 259 -11.01 23.86 14.62
N GLY A 260 -12.04 23.28 15.23
CA GLY A 260 -13.44 23.47 14.85
C GLY A 260 -13.92 22.63 13.67
N VAL A 261 -13.10 21.69 13.16
CA VAL A 261 -13.52 20.77 12.10
C VAL A 261 -14.14 19.53 12.73
N ARG A 262 -15.47 19.44 12.64
CA ARG A 262 -16.27 18.33 13.17
C ARG A 262 -16.37 17.23 12.12
N SER A 263 -15.68 16.13 12.35
CA SER A 263 -15.68 15.00 11.42
C SER A 263 -16.49 13.82 11.95
N LYS A 264 -17.29 13.20 11.06
CA LYS A 264 -17.98 11.94 11.33
C LYS A 264 -17.18 10.81 10.72
N ILE A 265 -16.72 9.85 11.54
CA ILE A 265 -16.05 8.65 11.04
C ILE A 265 -17.05 7.75 10.31
N VAL A 266 -16.72 7.36 9.08
CA VAL A 266 -17.53 6.50 8.20
C VAL A 266 -16.66 5.33 7.75
N GLN A 267 -17.24 4.13 7.74
CA GLN A 267 -16.60 2.92 7.27
C GLN A 267 -17.49 2.18 6.27
N TRP A 268 -16.86 1.49 5.33
CA TRP A 268 -17.49 0.65 4.33
C TRP A 268 -16.74 -0.69 4.29
N GLU A 269 -17.37 -1.75 3.81
CA GLU A 269 -16.62 -2.96 3.45
C GLU A 269 -15.49 -2.61 2.47
N TRP A 270 -14.35 -3.32 2.53
CA TRP A 270 -13.11 -2.88 1.87
C TRP A 270 -13.24 -2.70 0.35
N GLY A 271 -13.89 -3.64 -0.34
CA GLY A 271 -14.13 -3.52 -1.78
C GLY A 271 -14.99 -2.30 -2.12
N THR A 272 -16.09 -2.13 -1.38
CA THR A 272 -16.98 -0.97 -1.47
C THR A 272 -16.25 0.35 -1.15
N TYR A 273 -15.36 0.32 -0.15
CA TYR A 273 -14.53 1.47 0.22
C TYR A 273 -13.68 1.95 -0.97
N LEU A 274 -12.96 1.03 -1.60
CA LEU A 274 -12.10 1.32 -2.74
C LEU A 274 -12.90 1.82 -3.96
N ASP A 275 -14.02 1.19 -4.27
CA ASP A 275 -14.88 1.58 -5.38
C ASP A 275 -15.42 3.01 -5.17
N LYS A 276 -15.91 3.31 -3.98
CA LYS A 276 -16.43 4.64 -3.65
C LYS A 276 -15.35 5.73 -3.65
N VAL A 277 -14.14 5.41 -3.16
CA VAL A 277 -13.01 6.34 -3.23
C VAL A 277 -12.61 6.60 -4.68
N SER A 278 -12.55 5.57 -5.52
CA SER A 278 -12.22 5.72 -6.96
C SER A 278 -13.25 6.54 -7.73
N GLN A 279 -14.51 6.52 -7.29
CA GLN A 279 -15.60 7.35 -7.83
C GLN A 279 -15.63 8.77 -7.25
N GLY A 280 -14.71 9.12 -6.33
CA GLY A 280 -14.66 10.44 -5.72
C GLY A 280 -15.84 10.74 -4.78
N GLU A 281 -16.47 9.71 -4.19
CA GLU A 281 -17.59 9.93 -3.27
C GLU A 281 -17.14 10.50 -1.91
N HIS A 282 -15.93 10.20 -1.47
CA HIS A 282 -15.37 10.69 -0.22
C HIS A 282 -15.18 12.21 -0.20
N THR A 283 -15.19 12.81 0.97
CA THR A 283 -14.67 14.16 1.23
C THR A 283 -13.22 14.07 1.71
N VAL A 284 -13.00 13.28 2.77
CA VAL A 284 -11.67 12.96 3.31
C VAL A 284 -11.61 11.47 3.58
N ALA A 285 -10.53 10.81 3.17
CA ALA A 285 -10.37 9.37 3.32
C ALA A 285 -8.95 8.99 3.78
N LEU A 286 -8.86 8.04 4.70
CA LEU A 286 -7.60 7.42 5.09
C LEU A 286 -7.25 6.31 4.09
N LEU A 287 -6.09 6.43 3.50
CA LEU A 287 -5.54 5.46 2.56
C LEU A 287 -4.02 5.37 2.68
N GLY A 288 -3.43 4.67 1.80
CA GLY A 288 -1.99 4.62 1.60
C GLY A 288 -1.63 3.88 0.33
N TRP A 289 -0.38 3.87 0.04
CA TRP A 289 0.19 3.19 -1.11
C TRP A 289 1.40 2.37 -0.70
N THR A 290 1.49 1.19 -1.25
CA THR A 290 2.71 0.36 -1.19
C THR A 290 3.31 0.35 -2.58
N GLY A 291 4.54 0.81 -2.71
CA GLY A 291 5.23 0.85 -3.98
C GLY A 291 5.50 -0.55 -4.52
N ASP A 292 5.20 -0.77 -5.81
CA ASP A 292 5.29 -2.07 -6.46
C ASP A 292 6.66 -2.32 -7.11
N ASN A 293 7.35 -1.26 -7.56
CA ASN A 293 8.53 -1.39 -8.40
C ASN A 293 9.72 -0.49 -8.01
N GLY A 294 9.58 0.29 -6.94
CA GLY A 294 10.63 1.19 -6.44
C GLY A 294 10.86 2.45 -7.29
N ASP A 295 10.07 2.69 -8.33
CA ASP A 295 10.11 3.91 -9.12
C ASP A 295 9.16 4.97 -8.54
N PRO A 296 9.56 6.25 -8.45
CA PRO A 296 8.69 7.32 -7.94
C PRO A 296 7.43 7.52 -8.77
N ASP A 297 7.43 7.17 -10.05
CA ASP A 297 6.27 7.18 -10.93
C ASP A 297 5.10 6.39 -10.35
N ASN A 298 5.38 5.25 -9.70
CA ASN A 298 4.38 4.41 -9.05
C ASN A 298 3.62 5.11 -7.91
N PHE A 299 4.18 6.16 -7.35
CA PHE A 299 3.52 7.01 -6.35
C PHE A 299 2.93 8.27 -6.98
N LEU A 300 3.72 8.97 -7.82
CA LEU A 300 3.38 10.30 -8.29
C LEU A 300 2.33 10.25 -9.39
N TYR A 301 2.49 9.39 -10.38
CA TYR A 301 1.52 9.22 -11.46
C TYR A 301 0.21 8.65 -10.94
N VAL A 302 0.28 7.52 -10.21
CA VAL A 302 -0.92 6.81 -9.74
C VAL A 302 -1.76 7.63 -8.76
N LEU A 303 -1.12 8.45 -7.90
CA LEU A 303 -1.82 9.14 -6.81
C LEU A 303 -2.11 10.62 -7.09
N LEU A 304 -1.34 11.28 -7.97
CA LEU A 304 -1.35 12.73 -8.12
C LEU A 304 -1.56 13.21 -9.56
N ASP A 305 -1.40 12.35 -10.57
CA ASP A 305 -1.70 12.71 -11.96
C ASP A 305 -3.20 12.54 -12.27
N LYS A 306 -3.70 13.35 -13.22
CA LYS A 306 -5.12 13.37 -13.63
C LYS A 306 -5.29 12.86 -15.05
#